data_7f1d6b8f1463a968ead7840f1ec98361
#
_entry.id   7f1d6b8f1463a968ead7840f1ec98361
#
_cell.length_a   1.000
_cell.length_b   1.000
_cell.length_c   1.000
_cell.angle_alpha   90.00
_cell.angle_beta   90.00
_cell.angle_gamma   90.00
#
_symmetry.space_group_name_H-M   'P 1'
#
loop_
_entity.id
_entity.type
_entity.pdbx_description
1 polymer ?
#
loop_
_entity_poly.entity_id
_entity_poly.type
_entity_poly.pdbx_seq_one_letter_code
_entity_poly.pdbx_strand_id
1 'polypeptide(L)'
;EPFVDIAENEKEIKITAELPGIDKKDIKINATENSIEISAEVKKEEKEEKKGYIRRERSYSKFYRSMSLPTTVDPSKATSKYDKGILEITLPKTKVEKKTSIKVE
;
A
#
# COMPACT_ATOMS: atom_id res chain seq x y z
N GLU A 1 3.90 0.42 14.00
CA GLU A 1 3.68 -0.05 12.63
C GLU A 1 2.69 0.83 11.88
N PRO A 2 2.90 1.02 10.57
CA PRO A 2 1.94 1.77 9.76
C PRO A 2 0.57 1.09 9.74
N PHE A 3 -0.46 1.90 9.79
CA PHE A 3 -1.82 1.43 9.71
C PHE A 3 -2.17 1.02 8.28
N VAL A 4 -2.81 -0.14 8.14
CA VAL A 4 -3.34 -0.62 6.86
C VAL A 4 -4.76 -1.10 7.09
N ASP A 5 -5.67 -0.63 6.28
CA ASP A 5 -7.09 -0.99 6.33
C ASP A 5 -7.56 -1.54 5.00
N ILE A 6 -8.43 -2.53 5.05
CA ILE A 6 -9.10 -3.10 3.88
C ILE A 6 -10.60 -2.94 4.07
N ALA A 7 -11.23 -2.26 3.12
CA ALA A 7 -12.68 -2.12 3.08
C ALA A 7 -13.20 -2.68 1.76
N GLU A 8 -14.39 -3.22 1.75
CA GLU A 8 -15.00 -3.68 0.52
C GLU A 8 -16.47 -3.28 0.42
N ASN A 9 -16.89 -3.08 -0.81
CA ASN A 9 -18.30 -2.93 -1.16
C ASN A 9 -18.64 -3.96 -2.24
N GLU A 10 -19.81 -3.88 -2.85
CA GLU A 10 -20.24 -4.85 -3.86
C GLU A 10 -19.36 -4.86 -5.12
N LYS A 11 -18.72 -3.76 -5.45
CA LYS A 11 -18.00 -3.56 -6.71
C LYS A 11 -16.48 -3.62 -6.58
N GLU A 12 -15.94 -3.25 -5.43
CA GLU A 12 -14.51 -3.04 -5.30
C GLU A 12 -13.98 -3.29 -3.89
N ILE A 13 -12.68 -3.49 -3.83
CA ILE A 13 -11.92 -3.50 -2.58
C ILE A 13 -11.10 -2.22 -2.53
N LYS A 14 -11.10 -1.54 -1.40
CA LYS A 14 -10.25 -0.38 -1.13
C LYS A 14 -9.26 -0.70 -0.04
N ILE A 15 -8.00 -0.37 -0.30
CA ILE A 15 -6.93 -0.53 0.67
C ILE A 15 -6.36 0.84 0.97
N THR A 16 -6.25 1.15 2.24
CA THR A 16 -5.68 2.41 2.71
C THR A 16 -4.47 2.11 3.58
N ALA A 17 -3.33 2.71 3.27
CA ALA A 17 -2.10 2.55 4.05
C ALA A 17 -1.52 3.90 4.42
N GLU A 18 -1.14 4.05 5.68
CA GLU A 18 -0.44 5.25 6.14
C GLU A 18 1.06 5.06 5.93
N LEU A 19 1.64 5.85 5.03
CA LEU A 19 3.05 5.81 4.68
C LEU A 19 3.64 7.22 4.72
N PRO A 20 3.67 7.87 5.90
CA PRO A 20 4.12 9.25 5.99
C PRO A 20 5.61 9.38 5.69
N GLY A 21 5.97 10.48 5.03
CA GLY A 21 7.37 10.81 4.77
C GLY A 21 8.04 10.00 3.68
N ILE A 22 7.28 9.30 2.85
CA ILE A 22 7.80 8.50 1.74
C ILE A 22 7.48 9.20 0.43
N ASP A 23 8.44 9.23 -0.50
CA ASP A 23 8.20 9.74 -1.84
C ASP A 23 7.39 8.73 -2.65
N LYS A 24 6.46 9.22 -3.45
CA LYS A 24 5.64 8.40 -4.34
C LYS A 24 6.46 7.41 -5.17
N LYS A 25 7.61 7.84 -5.68
CA LYS A 25 8.51 7.01 -6.50
C LYS A 25 9.08 5.80 -5.78
N ASP A 26 9.09 5.82 -4.45
CA ASP A 26 9.64 4.74 -3.62
C ASP A 26 8.58 3.73 -3.19
N ILE A 27 7.34 3.92 -3.61
CA ILE A 27 6.23 3.01 -3.33
C ILE A 27 6.03 2.07 -4.50
N LYS A 28 5.96 0.78 -4.22
CA LYS A 28 5.66 -0.26 -5.22
C LYS A 28 4.46 -1.06 -4.78
N ILE A 29 3.57 -1.32 -5.73
CA ILE A 29 2.36 -2.09 -5.51
C ILE A 29 2.32 -3.19 -6.56
N ASN A 30 2.18 -4.43 -6.12
CA ASN A 30 1.98 -5.58 -6.99
C ASN A 30 0.71 -6.30 -6.55
N ALA A 31 -0.12 -6.67 -7.51
CA ALA A 31 -1.36 -7.34 -7.22
C ALA A 31 -1.58 -8.53 -8.15
N THR A 32 -2.16 -9.57 -7.61
CA THR A 32 -2.70 -10.69 -8.36
C THR A 32 -4.22 -10.67 -8.22
N GLU A 33 -4.92 -11.63 -8.80
CA GLU A 33 -6.38 -11.74 -8.67
C GLU A 33 -6.85 -11.85 -7.20
N ASN A 34 -6.01 -12.35 -6.31
CA ASN A 34 -6.42 -12.66 -4.94
C ASN A 34 -5.43 -12.21 -3.86
N SER A 35 -4.44 -11.42 -4.22
CA SER A 35 -3.46 -10.92 -3.25
C SER A 35 -2.92 -9.55 -3.66
N ILE A 36 -2.39 -8.83 -2.69
CA ILE A 36 -1.72 -7.56 -2.94
C ILE A 36 -0.47 -7.45 -2.07
N GLU A 37 0.52 -6.79 -2.61
CA GLU A 37 1.80 -6.56 -1.97
C GLU A 37 2.15 -5.09 -2.10
N ILE A 38 2.45 -4.46 -0.98
CA ILE A 38 2.83 -3.05 -0.93
C ILE A 38 4.22 -2.98 -0.31
N SER A 39 5.13 -2.29 -0.98
CA SER A 39 6.47 -2.05 -0.43
C SER A 39 6.87 -0.60 -0.60
N ALA A 40 7.65 -0.12 0.34
CA ALA A 40 8.24 1.21 0.28
C ALA A 40 9.62 1.14 0.89
N GLU A 41 10.59 1.71 0.21
CA GLU A 41 11.97 1.66 0.64
C GLU A 41 12.62 3.02 0.45
N VAL A 42 13.12 3.58 1.53
CA VAL A 42 13.80 4.87 1.52
C VAL A 42 15.22 4.69 2.03
N LYS A 43 16.18 5.08 1.23
CA LYS A 43 17.60 5.13 1.62
C LYS A 43 18.04 6.59 1.65
N LYS A 44 18.48 7.05 2.80
CA LYS A 44 19.10 8.36 2.94
C LYS A 44 20.55 8.17 3.32
N GLU A 45 21.43 8.86 2.61
CA GLU A 45 22.84 8.92 2.93
C GLU A 45 23.21 10.37 3.16
N GLU A 46 23.68 10.67 4.36
CA GLU A 46 24.20 11.99 4.68
C GLU A 46 25.73 11.92 4.79
N LYS A 47 26.39 12.84 4.15
CA LYS A 47 27.83 12.95 4.17
C LYS A 47 28.21 14.31 4.73
N GLU A 48 28.92 14.31 5.85
CA GLU A 48 29.44 15.53 6.47
C GLU A 48 30.96 15.54 6.45
N GLU A 49 31.56 16.61 5.96
CA GLU A 49 32.97 16.79 5.91
C GLU A 49 33.36 17.94 6.83
N LYS A 50 34.13 17.65 7.88
CA LYS A 50 34.53 18.66 8.87
C LYS A 50 35.94 18.40 9.40
N LYS A 51 36.82 19.44 9.33
CA LYS A 51 38.20 19.41 9.87
C LYS A 51 39.00 18.16 9.50
N GLY A 52 39.00 17.75 8.25
CA GLY A 52 39.84 16.67 7.76
C GLY A 52 39.33 15.26 7.95
N TYR A 53 38.11 15.08 8.41
CA TYR A 53 37.47 13.76 8.40
C TYR A 53 36.05 13.82 7.82
N ILE A 54 35.61 12.69 7.32
CA ILE A 54 34.33 12.54 6.66
C ILE A 54 33.42 11.67 7.55
N ARG A 55 32.25 12.20 7.88
CA ARG A 55 31.22 11.47 8.57
C ARG A 55 30.12 11.10 7.60
N ARG A 56 29.78 9.81 7.54
CA ARG A 56 28.66 9.30 6.76
C ARG A 56 27.59 8.74 7.68
N GLU A 57 26.39 9.19 7.49
CA GLU A 57 25.22 8.60 8.12
C GLU A 57 24.33 8.02 7.05
N ARG A 58 23.88 6.79 7.26
CA ARG A 58 22.87 6.15 6.43
C ARG A 58 21.64 5.90 7.27
N SER A 59 20.51 6.40 6.83
CA SER A 59 19.25 6.00 7.37
C SER A 59 18.49 5.16 6.33
N TYR A 60 17.85 4.11 6.82
CA TYR A 60 17.15 3.15 5.99
C TYR A 60 15.77 2.91 6.58
N SER A 61 14.75 3.10 5.78
CA SER A 61 13.38 2.82 6.18
C SER A 61 12.74 1.89 5.16
N LYS A 62 12.15 0.80 5.64
CA LYS A 62 11.51 -0.18 4.79
C LYS A 62 10.14 -0.53 5.34
N PHE A 63 9.16 -0.52 4.45
CA PHE A 63 7.83 -1.04 4.71
C PHE A 63 7.54 -2.16 3.72
N TYR A 64 6.97 -3.24 4.20
CA TYR A 64 6.51 -4.34 3.36
C TYR A 64 5.24 -4.94 3.96
N ARG A 65 4.23 -5.09 3.14
CA ARG A 65 2.99 -5.73 3.55
C ARG A 65 2.44 -6.57 2.41
N SER A 66 2.15 -7.83 2.69
CA SER A 66 1.50 -8.75 1.77
C SER A 66 0.20 -9.22 2.39
N MET A 67 -0.88 -9.21 1.61
CA MET A 67 -2.21 -9.53 2.11
C MET A 67 -2.98 -10.37 1.09
N SER A 68 -3.74 -11.34 1.60
CA SER A 68 -4.74 -12.04 0.81
C SER A 68 -5.98 -11.17 0.72
N LEU A 69 -6.62 -11.16 -0.45
CA LEU A 69 -7.85 -10.41 -0.66
C LEU A 69 -9.07 -11.28 -0.35
N PRO A 70 -10.15 -10.69 0.18
CA PRO A 70 -11.35 -11.46 0.53
C PRO A 70 -12.14 -11.96 -0.67
N THR A 71 -11.88 -11.41 -1.86
CA THR A 71 -12.54 -11.83 -3.10
C THR A 71 -11.61 -11.58 -4.29
N THR A 72 -11.95 -12.16 -5.43
CA THR A 72 -11.16 -12.03 -6.65
C THR A 72 -11.35 -10.65 -7.29
N VAL A 73 -10.25 -10.04 -7.65
CA VAL A 73 -10.21 -8.71 -8.28
C VAL A 73 -9.57 -8.76 -9.66
N ASP A 74 -9.72 -7.69 -10.41
CA ASP A 74 -9.03 -7.49 -11.68
C ASP A 74 -7.89 -6.49 -11.50
N PRO A 75 -6.63 -6.97 -11.39
CA PRO A 75 -5.50 -6.07 -11.15
C PRO A 75 -5.26 -5.09 -12.30
N SER A 76 -5.64 -5.45 -13.52
CA SER A 76 -5.43 -4.58 -14.69
C SER A 76 -6.26 -3.31 -14.64
N LYS A 77 -7.31 -3.30 -13.83
CA LYS A 77 -8.21 -2.14 -13.65
C LYS A 77 -7.98 -1.43 -12.32
N ALA A 78 -6.96 -1.83 -11.58
CA ALA A 78 -6.64 -1.21 -10.30
C ALA A 78 -6.13 0.21 -10.49
N THR A 79 -6.46 1.07 -9.56
CA THR A 79 -5.94 2.43 -9.49
C THR A 79 -5.40 2.71 -8.11
N SER A 80 -4.49 3.66 -8.02
CA SER A 80 -3.94 4.07 -6.74
C SER A 80 -3.61 5.55 -6.74
N LYS A 81 -3.63 6.14 -5.56
CA LYS A 81 -3.19 7.51 -5.36
C LYS A 81 -2.49 7.61 -4.01
N TYR A 82 -1.51 8.48 -3.94
CA TYR A 82 -0.79 8.78 -2.72
C TYR A 82 -0.82 10.28 -2.48
N ASP A 83 -1.38 10.70 -1.36
CA ASP A 83 -1.51 12.10 -1.01
C ASP A 83 -1.39 12.26 0.50
N LYS A 84 -0.58 13.23 0.91
CA LYS A 84 -0.41 13.60 2.32
C LYS A 84 -0.09 12.41 3.24
N GLY A 85 0.76 11.51 2.75
CA GLY A 85 1.16 10.33 3.51
C GLY A 85 0.17 9.17 3.49
N ILE A 86 -0.91 9.28 2.74
CA ILE A 86 -1.94 8.23 2.65
C ILE A 86 -1.94 7.62 1.26
N LEU A 87 -1.69 6.32 1.19
CA LEU A 87 -1.83 5.52 -0.03
C LEU A 87 -3.22 4.91 -0.06
N GLU A 88 -3.92 5.10 -1.16
CA GLU A 88 -5.24 4.52 -1.36
C GLU A 88 -5.24 3.72 -2.66
N ILE A 89 -5.62 2.45 -2.59
CA ILE A 89 -5.65 1.53 -3.72
C ILE A 89 -7.07 1.06 -3.91
N THR A 90 -7.56 1.12 -5.15
CA THR A 90 -8.89 0.63 -5.51
C THR A 90 -8.75 -0.55 -6.46
N LEU A 91 -9.31 -1.68 -6.08
CA LEU A 91 -9.25 -2.94 -6.82
C LEU A 91 -10.67 -3.35 -7.20
N PRO A 92 -11.07 -3.19 -8.48
CA PRO A 92 -12.39 -3.64 -8.90
C PRO A 92 -12.52 -5.16 -8.80
N LYS A 93 -13.65 -5.62 -8.28
CA LYS A 93 -13.95 -7.06 -8.22
C LYS A 93 -14.23 -7.59 -9.62
N THR A 94 -13.87 -8.83 -9.87
CA THR A 94 -14.17 -9.50 -11.14
C THR A 94 -15.66 -9.76 -11.31
N LYS A 95 -16.37 -9.90 -10.20
CA LYS A 95 -17.82 -10.08 -10.19
C LYS A 95 -18.43 -9.18 -9.13
N VAL A 96 -19.52 -8.52 -9.49
CA VAL A 96 -20.33 -7.79 -8.52
C VAL A 96 -21.09 -8.81 -7.67
N GLU A 97 -20.88 -8.76 -6.36
CA GLU A 97 -21.59 -9.62 -5.44
C GLU A 97 -22.88 -8.98 -4.98
N LYS A 98 -23.98 -9.72 -5.10
CA LYS A 98 -25.25 -9.31 -4.53
C LYS A 98 -25.36 -9.87 -3.11
N LYS A 99 -25.54 -8.98 -2.16
CA LYS A 99 -25.82 -9.38 -0.80
C LYS A 99 -27.32 -9.66 -0.67
N THR A 100 -27.64 -10.82 -0.14
CA THR A 100 -29.01 -11.20 0.16
C THR A 100 -29.23 -11.12 1.65
N SER A 101 -30.25 -10.39 2.07
CA SER A 101 -30.61 -10.30 3.47
C SER A 101 -31.25 -11.63 3.91
N ILE A 102 -30.78 -12.15 5.01
CA ILE A 102 -31.30 -13.39 5.60
C ILE A 102 -32.10 -13.01 6.83
N LYS A 103 -33.33 -13.50 6.86
CA LYS A 103 -34.20 -13.28 8.00
C LYS A 103 -33.78 -14.17 9.17
N VAL A 104 -33.66 -13.56 10.35
CA VAL A 104 -33.42 -14.32 11.58
C VAL A 104 -34.77 -14.78 12.14
N GLU A 105 -34.91 -16.04 12.32
CA GLU A 105 -36.12 -16.66 12.88
C GLU A 105 -35.94 -17.00 14.36
#